data_20d9ec0b1ee13f78561227605a796b65
#
_entry.id   20d9ec0b1ee13f78561227605a796b65
#
_cell.length_a   1.000
_cell.length_b   1.000
_cell.length_c   1.000
_cell.angle_alpha   90.00
_cell.angle_beta   90.00
_cell.angle_gamma   90.00
#
_symmetry.space_group_name_H-M   'P 1'
#
loop_
_entity.id
_entity.type
_entity.pdbx_description
1 polymer ?
#
loop_
_entity_poly.entity_id
_entity_poly.type
_entity_poly.pdbx_seq_one_letter_code
_entity_poly.pdbx_strand_id
1 'polypeptide(L)'
;IGEGGGELVKQLLCDTYDVAYPGVVAIYLTGKPGPGIGPQDVALSIIGAVFKKGYVKNKVMEFVGPGVASMTTDYRNGVDVMTTETTCLTSIWRTDEDTKAFLTAHGRGDAYKELNPADVAYYDGCVYVDLSTIKPMIALPFHPSNTYEIDELNANLGDILRSVEKEAEKVSGGRAPFTLTDKIENGRLRVQQGIIAGCAGGNFTNVVEAAHALKGKSCGDGEFSLAVYP
;
A
#
# COMPACT_ATOMS: atom_id res chain seq x y z
N ILE A 1 -3.53 12.65 -6.34
CA ILE A 1 -3.15 12.08 -5.05
C ILE A 1 -2.73 13.24 -4.13
N GLY A 2 -3.37 13.44 -2.98
CA GLY A 2 -2.94 14.41 -1.97
C GLY A 2 -2.82 15.87 -2.41
N GLU A 3 -3.61 16.29 -3.40
CA GLU A 3 -3.62 17.67 -3.87
C GLU A 3 -4.15 18.63 -2.79
N GLY A 4 -3.48 19.76 -2.62
CA GLY A 4 -3.95 20.82 -1.74
C GLY A 4 -5.15 21.57 -2.29
N GLY A 5 -5.90 22.26 -1.42
CA GLY A 5 -7.09 22.99 -1.84
C GLY A 5 -6.80 24.07 -2.88
N GLY A 6 -5.63 24.71 -2.84
CA GLY A 6 -5.23 25.74 -3.82
C GLY A 6 -5.02 25.20 -5.22
N GLU A 7 -4.39 24.03 -5.34
CA GLU A 7 -4.17 23.33 -6.60
C GLU A 7 -5.49 22.82 -7.19
N LEU A 8 -6.37 22.27 -6.35
CA LEU A 8 -7.69 21.85 -6.77
C LEU A 8 -8.53 23.02 -7.32
N VAL A 9 -8.50 24.16 -6.65
CA VAL A 9 -9.20 25.38 -7.12
C VAL A 9 -8.66 25.83 -8.48
N LYS A 10 -7.36 25.80 -8.70
CA LYS A 10 -6.78 26.12 -10.02
C LYS A 10 -7.30 25.17 -11.11
N GLN A 11 -7.31 23.87 -10.84
CA GLN A 11 -7.84 22.88 -11.78
C GLN A 11 -9.30 23.12 -12.12
N LEU A 12 -10.13 23.43 -11.11
CA LEU A 12 -11.56 23.69 -11.29
C LEU A 12 -11.86 24.99 -12.05
N LEU A 13 -11.03 26.01 -11.90
CA LEU A 13 -11.26 27.32 -12.52
C LEU A 13 -10.58 27.46 -13.88
N CYS A 14 -9.46 26.78 -14.10
CA CYS A 14 -8.63 26.99 -15.30
C CYS A 14 -8.68 25.79 -16.25
N ASP A 15 -9.32 24.66 -15.86
CA ASP A 15 -9.34 23.39 -16.61
C ASP A 15 -7.93 22.82 -16.89
N THR A 16 -6.90 23.39 -16.29
CA THR A 16 -5.49 22.99 -16.47
C THR A 16 -4.75 22.97 -15.14
N TYR A 17 -3.71 22.17 -15.09
CA TYR A 17 -2.78 22.12 -13.97
C TYR A 17 -1.35 21.94 -14.47
N ASP A 18 -0.49 22.89 -14.13
CA ASP A 18 0.91 22.88 -14.52
C ASP A 18 1.72 22.08 -13.50
N VAL A 19 2.38 21.05 -13.96
CA VAL A 19 3.32 20.24 -13.17
C VAL A 19 4.71 20.31 -13.78
N ALA A 20 5.74 20.26 -12.94
CA ALA A 20 7.10 20.04 -13.43
C ALA A 20 7.18 18.70 -14.13
N TYR A 21 7.88 18.63 -15.28
CA TYR A 21 8.03 17.35 -15.99
C TYR A 21 8.71 16.32 -15.08
N PRO A 22 8.05 15.22 -14.73
CA PRO A 22 8.54 14.29 -13.74
C PRO A 22 9.53 13.29 -14.35
N GLY A 23 10.49 12.84 -13.55
CA GLY A 23 11.20 11.60 -13.84
C GLY A 23 10.27 10.39 -13.69
N VAL A 24 10.61 9.28 -14.35
CA VAL A 24 9.84 8.03 -14.33
C VAL A 24 10.70 6.91 -13.75
N VAL A 25 10.17 6.22 -12.74
CA VAL A 25 10.81 5.06 -12.12
C VAL A 25 10.02 3.81 -12.44
N ALA A 26 10.66 2.84 -13.08
CA ALA A 26 10.07 1.54 -13.28
C ALA A 26 9.96 0.77 -11.96
N ILE A 27 8.77 0.29 -11.63
CA ILE A 27 8.56 -0.70 -10.59
C ILE A 27 8.42 -2.05 -11.30
N TYR A 28 9.55 -2.74 -11.43
CA TYR A 28 9.63 -3.97 -12.21
C TYR A 28 9.25 -5.18 -11.37
N LEU A 29 8.08 -5.73 -11.64
CA LEU A 29 7.48 -6.82 -10.89
C LEU A 29 7.75 -8.17 -11.55
N THR A 30 8.21 -9.14 -10.77
CA THR A 30 8.37 -10.54 -11.18
C THR A 30 7.66 -11.48 -10.21
N GLY A 31 7.55 -12.75 -10.59
CA GLY A 31 6.89 -13.75 -9.75
C GLY A 31 5.40 -13.50 -9.59
N LYS A 32 4.84 -14.02 -8.52
CA LYS A 32 3.45 -13.83 -8.10
C LYS A 32 3.35 -13.79 -6.58
N PRO A 33 2.38 -13.07 -6.00
CA PRO A 33 2.16 -13.08 -4.56
C PRO A 33 1.90 -14.48 -4.04
N GLY A 34 2.49 -14.82 -2.90
CA GLY A 34 2.27 -16.08 -2.21
C GLY A 34 0.86 -16.16 -1.60
N PRO A 35 0.45 -17.36 -1.13
CA PRO A 35 -0.82 -17.51 -0.41
C PRO A 35 -0.89 -16.58 0.81
N GLY A 36 -1.99 -15.86 0.98
CA GLY A 36 -2.22 -14.95 2.09
C GLY A 36 -1.50 -13.59 1.98
N ILE A 37 -0.79 -13.33 0.88
CA ILE A 37 -0.17 -12.02 0.60
C ILE A 37 -1.19 -11.16 -0.12
N GLY A 38 -1.59 -10.08 0.54
CA GLY A 38 -2.54 -9.11 0.01
C GLY A 38 -1.87 -7.89 -0.65
N PRO A 39 -2.68 -7.01 -1.28
CA PRO A 39 -2.18 -5.79 -1.89
C PRO A 39 -1.38 -4.92 -0.92
N GLN A 40 -1.79 -4.89 0.35
CA GLN A 40 -1.15 -4.09 1.37
C GLN A 40 0.27 -4.57 1.70
N ASP A 41 0.51 -5.88 1.68
CA ASP A 41 1.86 -6.42 1.90
C ASP A 41 2.81 -5.98 0.79
N VAL A 42 2.35 -6.05 -0.47
CA VAL A 42 3.11 -5.58 -1.64
C VAL A 42 3.39 -4.08 -1.53
N ALA A 43 2.37 -3.30 -1.22
CA ALA A 43 2.51 -1.85 -1.08
C ALA A 43 3.48 -1.47 0.04
N LEU A 44 3.37 -2.06 1.23
CA LEU A 44 4.25 -1.79 2.37
C LEU A 44 5.69 -2.17 2.06
N SER A 45 5.93 -3.29 1.37
CA SER A 45 7.27 -3.69 0.93
C SER A 45 7.90 -2.63 0.02
N ILE A 46 7.14 -2.09 -0.95
CA ILE A 46 7.60 -1.03 -1.85
C ILE A 46 7.83 0.27 -1.08
N ILE A 47 6.87 0.70 -0.25
CA ILE A 47 6.98 1.94 0.54
C ILE A 47 8.23 1.91 1.42
N GLY A 48 8.47 0.80 2.12
CA GLY A 48 9.64 0.62 2.96
C GLY A 48 10.96 0.76 2.19
N ALA A 49 11.00 0.25 0.96
CA ALA A 49 12.18 0.31 0.13
C ALA A 49 12.49 1.72 -0.43
N VAL A 50 11.46 2.50 -0.78
CA VAL A 50 11.66 3.74 -1.56
C VAL A 50 11.53 5.03 -0.75
N PHE A 51 10.75 5.03 0.34
CA PHE A 51 10.37 6.27 1.04
C PHE A 51 11.55 6.98 1.71
N LYS A 52 12.31 6.28 2.55
CA LYS A 52 13.37 6.90 3.38
C LYS A 52 14.42 7.65 2.57
N LYS A 53 14.68 7.24 1.34
CA LYS A 53 15.63 7.89 0.42
C LYS A 53 14.98 8.88 -0.52
N GLY A 54 13.65 9.04 -0.49
CA GLY A 54 12.90 9.87 -1.42
C GLY A 54 13.07 9.42 -2.88
N TYR A 55 13.28 8.13 -3.12
CA TYR A 55 13.70 7.62 -4.43
C TYR A 55 12.69 7.90 -5.54
N VAL A 56 11.41 7.87 -5.20
CA VAL A 56 10.29 8.13 -6.12
C VAL A 56 9.60 9.47 -5.85
N LYS A 57 10.14 10.30 -4.96
CA LYS A 57 9.52 11.57 -4.60
C LYS A 57 9.33 12.47 -5.82
N ASN A 58 8.09 12.95 -6.04
CA ASN A 58 7.68 13.78 -7.18
C ASN A 58 7.97 13.14 -8.56
N LYS A 59 8.10 11.82 -8.63
CA LYS A 59 8.28 11.06 -9.87
C LYS A 59 7.05 10.21 -10.18
N VAL A 60 6.93 9.76 -11.40
CA VAL A 60 5.95 8.74 -11.80
C VAL A 60 6.50 7.37 -11.43
N MET A 61 5.69 6.54 -10.79
CA MET A 61 5.96 5.12 -10.60
C MET A 61 5.24 4.34 -11.71
N GLU A 62 5.97 3.72 -12.62
CA GLU A 62 5.37 2.91 -13.68
C GLU A 62 5.55 1.42 -13.36
N PHE A 63 4.42 0.73 -13.11
CA PHE A 63 4.39 -0.68 -12.78
C PHE A 63 4.41 -1.55 -14.02
N VAL A 64 5.50 -2.26 -14.21
CA VAL A 64 5.81 -3.07 -15.38
C VAL A 64 6.37 -4.44 -14.98
N GLY A 65 6.66 -5.26 -15.96
CA GLY A 65 7.25 -6.59 -15.75
C GLY A 65 6.20 -7.72 -15.77
N PRO A 66 6.65 -8.98 -15.82
CA PRO A 66 5.78 -10.14 -15.96
C PRO A 66 4.89 -10.39 -14.74
N GLY A 67 5.29 -9.94 -13.56
CA GLY A 67 4.52 -10.08 -12.32
C GLY A 67 3.17 -9.36 -12.35
N VAL A 68 3.02 -8.30 -13.17
CA VAL A 68 1.75 -7.57 -13.29
C VAL A 68 0.60 -8.50 -13.69
N ALA A 69 0.84 -9.41 -14.61
CA ALA A 69 -0.18 -10.36 -15.09
C ALA A 69 -0.64 -11.38 -14.03
N SER A 70 0.08 -11.50 -12.91
CA SER A 70 -0.28 -12.38 -11.79
C SER A 70 -1.29 -11.77 -10.81
N MET A 71 -1.64 -10.50 -10.99
CA MET A 71 -2.51 -9.73 -10.12
C MET A 71 -3.74 -9.24 -10.89
N THR A 72 -4.92 -9.40 -10.30
CA THR A 72 -6.15 -8.81 -10.85
C THR A 72 -6.09 -7.29 -10.79
N THR A 73 -6.91 -6.61 -11.57
CA THR A 73 -7.01 -5.14 -11.55
C THR A 73 -7.41 -4.63 -10.16
N ASP A 74 -8.31 -5.34 -9.48
CA ASP A 74 -8.72 -5.00 -8.12
C ASP A 74 -7.54 -5.10 -7.13
N TYR A 75 -6.70 -6.14 -7.27
CA TYR A 75 -5.47 -6.27 -6.49
C TYR A 75 -4.48 -5.12 -6.78
N ARG A 76 -4.28 -4.79 -8.08
CA ARG A 76 -3.42 -3.65 -8.48
C ARG A 76 -3.93 -2.35 -7.91
N ASN A 77 -5.24 -2.12 -7.90
CA ASN A 77 -5.85 -0.94 -7.27
C ASN A 77 -5.51 -0.86 -5.77
N GLY A 78 -5.55 -1.98 -5.07
CA GLY A 78 -5.18 -2.03 -3.65
C GLY A 78 -3.70 -1.67 -3.38
N VAL A 79 -2.78 -2.01 -4.30
CA VAL A 79 -1.39 -1.56 -4.24
C VAL A 79 -1.29 -0.08 -4.62
N ASP A 80 -1.97 0.32 -5.69
CA ASP A 80 -1.87 1.64 -6.30
C ASP A 80 -2.26 2.76 -5.33
N VAL A 81 -3.38 2.60 -4.63
CA VAL A 81 -3.88 3.63 -3.69
C VAL A 81 -2.89 3.93 -2.56
N MET A 82 -2.01 2.99 -2.23
CA MET A 82 -0.97 3.19 -1.22
C MET A 82 0.30 3.85 -1.76
N THR A 83 0.45 4.01 -3.06
CA THR A 83 1.63 4.70 -3.63
C THR A 83 1.73 6.15 -3.20
N THR A 84 0.60 6.75 -2.82
CA THR A 84 0.53 8.09 -2.23
C THR A 84 1.46 8.26 -1.03
N GLU A 85 1.65 7.20 -0.25
CA GLU A 85 2.53 7.19 0.93
C GLU A 85 4.01 7.24 0.57
N THR A 86 4.36 7.08 -0.69
CA THR A 86 5.74 7.24 -1.17
C THR A 86 6.11 8.66 -1.53
N THR A 87 5.15 9.60 -1.50
CA THR A 87 5.27 10.97 -2.02
C THR A 87 5.59 11.03 -3.53
N CYS A 88 5.27 9.99 -4.29
CA CYS A 88 5.35 10.04 -5.74
C CYS A 88 4.35 11.05 -6.32
N LEU A 89 4.58 11.50 -7.55
CA LEU A 89 3.63 12.37 -8.24
C LEU A 89 2.38 11.61 -8.64
N THR A 90 2.57 10.42 -9.22
CA THR A 90 1.50 9.51 -9.62
C THR A 90 2.04 8.10 -9.85
N SER A 91 1.15 7.15 -10.04
CA SER A 91 1.45 5.78 -10.44
C SER A 91 0.67 5.40 -11.69
N ILE A 92 1.28 4.58 -12.53
CA ILE A 92 0.71 4.08 -13.77
C ILE A 92 0.95 2.57 -13.85
N TRP A 93 -0.06 1.83 -14.27
CA TRP A 93 0.03 0.40 -14.49
C TRP A 93 -0.15 0.07 -15.96
N ARG A 94 0.61 -0.89 -16.47
CA ARG A 94 0.29 -1.49 -17.75
C ARG A 94 -1.10 -2.12 -17.69
N THR A 95 -1.83 -2.04 -18.79
CA THR A 95 -3.17 -2.62 -18.92
C THR A 95 -3.12 -3.97 -19.65
N ASP A 96 -4.12 -4.80 -19.42
CA ASP A 96 -4.28 -6.12 -20.04
C ASP A 96 -5.77 -6.52 -20.12
N GLU A 97 -6.05 -7.76 -20.52
CA GLU A 97 -7.42 -8.27 -20.64
C GLU A 97 -8.16 -8.30 -19.28
N ASP A 98 -7.45 -8.44 -18.14
CA ASP A 98 -8.07 -8.34 -16.82
C ASP A 98 -8.57 -6.91 -16.57
N THR A 99 -7.77 -5.90 -16.93
CA THR A 99 -8.19 -4.48 -16.85
C THR A 99 -9.43 -4.21 -17.72
N LYS A 100 -9.47 -4.78 -18.92
CA LYS A 100 -10.62 -4.66 -19.81
C LYS A 100 -11.87 -5.33 -19.22
N ALA A 101 -11.71 -6.53 -18.68
CA ALA A 101 -12.80 -7.24 -18.03
C ALA A 101 -13.33 -6.47 -16.80
N PHE A 102 -12.43 -5.93 -15.98
CA PHE A 102 -12.79 -5.09 -14.84
C PHE A 102 -13.60 -3.86 -15.25
N LEU A 103 -13.13 -3.10 -16.25
CA LEU A 103 -13.86 -1.93 -16.75
C LEU A 103 -15.22 -2.32 -17.35
N THR A 104 -15.29 -3.45 -18.07
CA THR A 104 -16.54 -3.96 -18.65
C THR A 104 -17.55 -4.32 -17.56
N ALA A 105 -17.12 -4.99 -16.50
CA ALA A 105 -17.99 -5.34 -15.36
C ALA A 105 -18.55 -4.10 -14.66
N HIS A 106 -17.84 -2.96 -14.75
CA HIS A 106 -18.27 -1.67 -14.21
C HIS A 106 -18.99 -0.77 -15.22
N GLY A 107 -19.44 -1.32 -16.38
CA GLY A 107 -20.13 -0.55 -17.40
C GLY A 107 -19.27 0.46 -18.16
N ARG A 108 -17.94 0.32 -18.14
CA ARG A 108 -16.95 1.22 -18.74
C ARG A 108 -16.00 0.52 -19.71
N GLY A 109 -16.45 -0.55 -20.34
CA GLY A 109 -15.62 -1.33 -21.26
C GLY A 109 -15.12 -0.53 -22.48
N ASP A 110 -15.88 0.48 -22.89
CA ASP A 110 -15.52 1.43 -23.95
C ASP A 110 -14.36 2.38 -23.57
N ALA A 111 -14.10 2.56 -22.28
CA ALA A 111 -13.00 3.36 -21.78
C ALA A 111 -11.66 2.61 -21.80
N TYR A 112 -11.67 1.29 -22.05
CA TYR A 112 -10.44 0.52 -22.10
C TYR A 112 -9.52 1.00 -23.24
N LYS A 113 -8.27 1.22 -22.89
CA LYS A 113 -7.18 1.44 -23.84
C LYS A 113 -5.98 0.60 -23.42
N GLU A 114 -5.32 0.03 -24.40
CA GLU A 114 -4.03 -0.61 -24.14
C GLU A 114 -3.00 0.46 -23.76
N LEU A 115 -2.39 0.29 -22.61
CA LEU A 115 -1.34 1.16 -22.08
C LEU A 115 -0.16 0.28 -21.65
N ASN A 116 0.83 0.22 -22.51
CA ASN A 116 2.04 -0.55 -22.29
C ASN A 116 3.27 0.30 -22.65
N PRO A 117 4.43 0.09 -22.01
CA PRO A 117 5.67 0.69 -22.50
C PRO A 117 5.98 0.19 -23.92
N ALA A 118 6.72 0.98 -24.69
CA ALA A 118 7.28 0.54 -25.97
C ALA A 118 8.28 -0.61 -25.75
N ASP A 119 8.65 -1.31 -26.85
CA ASP A 119 9.63 -2.41 -26.81
C ASP A 119 10.96 -2.00 -26.18
N VAL A 120 11.32 -0.73 -26.34
CA VAL A 120 12.44 -0.09 -25.66
C VAL A 120 11.90 1.13 -24.93
N ALA A 121 11.99 1.12 -23.61
CA ALA A 121 11.59 2.23 -22.74
C ALA A 121 12.76 2.64 -21.85
N TYR A 122 12.89 3.94 -21.62
CA TYR A 122 13.93 4.51 -20.76
C TYR A 122 13.33 5.04 -19.47
N TYR A 123 13.96 4.71 -18.35
CA TYR A 123 13.53 5.12 -17.01
C TYR A 123 14.67 5.83 -16.29
N ASP A 124 14.34 6.77 -15.42
CA ASP A 124 15.29 7.46 -14.55
C ASP A 124 15.75 6.61 -13.37
N GLY A 125 15.11 5.47 -13.18
CA GLY A 125 15.46 4.50 -12.16
C GLY A 125 14.60 3.25 -12.23
N CYS A 126 14.95 2.26 -11.41
CA CYS A 126 14.20 1.00 -11.35
C CYS A 126 14.18 0.49 -9.91
N VAL A 127 13.03 -0.01 -9.50
CA VAL A 127 12.84 -0.80 -8.28
C VAL A 127 12.43 -2.20 -8.73
N TYR A 128 13.27 -3.18 -8.44
CA TYR A 128 12.98 -4.58 -8.72
C TYR A 128 12.25 -5.20 -7.54
N VAL A 129 11.10 -5.84 -7.80
CA VAL A 129 10.29 -6.51 -6.78
C VAL A 129 9.95 -7.92 -7.23
N ASP A 130 10.42 -8.90 -6.51
CA ASP A 130 9.99 -10.28 -6.67
C ASP A 130 8.80 -10.54 -5.73
N LEU A 131 7.60 -10.59 -6.30
CA LEU A 131 6.36 -10.79 -5.56
C LEU A 131 6.34 -12.11 -4.79
N SER A 132 7.10 -13.11 -5.22
CA SER A 132 7.15 -14.43 -4.57
C SER A 132 7.91 -14.43 -3.24
N THR A 133 8.71 -13.40 -3.00
CA THR A 133 9.51 -13.27 -1.77
C THR A 133 8.85 -12.41 -0.70
N ILE A 134 7.76 -11.72 -1.03
CA ILE A 134 7.05 -10.87 -0.09
C ILE A 134 6.37 -11.73 0.97
N LYS A 135 6.54 -11.33 2.22
CA LYS A 135 5.93 -11.93 3.39
C LYS A 135 4.82 -11.03 3.95
N PRO A 136 4.00 -11.53 4.90
CA PRO A 136 3.04 -10.70 5.59
C PRO A 136 3.73 -9.49 6.27
N MET A 137 3.23 -8.29 5.96
CA MET A 137 3.83 -7.03 6.39
C MET A 137 2.95 -6.31 7.41
N ILE A 138 3.58 -5.48 8.20
CA ILE A 138 2.91 -4.55 9.11
C ILE A 138 3.62 -3.21 9.10
N ALA A 139 2.85 -2.13 9.14
CA ALA A 139 3.38 -0.79 9.38
C ALA A 139 3.04 -0.35 10.79
N LEU A 140 4.01 0.26 11.45
CA LEU A 140 3.86 0.86 12.78
C LEU A 140 3.73 2.39 12.67
N PRO A 141 3.19 3.08 13.69
CA PRO A 141 3.15 4.52 13.68
C PRO A 141 4.55 5.13 13.45
N PHE A 142 4.67 6.27 12.79
CA PHE A 142 3.60 7.21 12.43
C PHE A 142 3.41 7.29 10.92
N HIS A 143 4.19 6.56 10.14
CA HIS A 143 4.13 6.57 8.67
C HIS A 143 4.26 5.15 8.14
N PRO A 144 3.56 4.76 7.06
CA PRO A 144 3.63 3.41 6.49
C PRO A 144 5.03 2.93 6.07
N SER A 145 6.01 3.83 5.94
CA SER A 145 7.41 3.44 5.73
C SER A 145 8.10 2.85 6.98
N ASN A 146 7.46 2.94 8.14
CA ASN A 146 7.89 2.25 9.34
C ASN A 146 7.35 0.81 9.31
N THR A 147 7.78 0.06 8.34
CA THR A 147 7.25 -1.27 7.98
C THR A 147 8.25 -2.37 8.28
N TYR A 148 7.70 -3.53 8.64
CA TYR A 148 8.42 -4.74 9.01
C TYR A 148 7.68 -5.96 8.46
N GLU A 149 8.39 -7.07 8.24
CA GLU A 149 7.75 -8.37 8.20
C GLU A 149 7.15 -8.68 9.58
N ILE A 150 5.96 -9.30 9.63
CA ILE A 150 5.31 -9.61 10.92
C ILE A 150 6.21 -10.51 11.78
N ASP A 151 6.93 -11.46 11.15
CA ASP A 151 7.86 -12.34 11.86
C ASP A 151 9.06 -11.56 12.42
N GLU A 152 9.58 -10.57 11.69
CA GLU A 152 10.64 -9.67 12.16
C GLU A 152 10.18 -8.86 13.36
N LEU A 153 8.96 -8.28 13.29
CA LEU A 153 8.37 -7.58 14.43
C LEU A 153 8.26 -8.48 15.65
N ASN A 154 7.74 -9.69 15.50
CA ASN A 154 7.55 -10.62 16.61
C ASN A 154 8.89 -11.07 17.23
N ALA A 155 9.92 -11.24 16.41
CA ALA A 155 11.25 -11.63 16.88
C ALA A 155 11.97 -10.52 17.66
N ASN A 156 11.67 -9.24 17.36
CA ASN A 156 12.36 -8.07 17.92
C ASN A 156 11.40 -7.08 18.61
N LEU A 157 10.26 -7.57 19.09
CA LEU A 157 9.10 -6.78 19.50
C LEU A 157 9.45 -5.63 20.45
N GLY A 158 10.17 -5.92 21.54
CA GLY A 158 10.48 -4.90 22.54
C GLY A 158 11.38 -3.77 22.01
N ASP A 159 12.34 -4.07 21.15
CA ASP A 159 13.26 -3.05 20.60
C ASP A 159 12.58 -2.20 19.55
N ILE A 160 11.80 -2.83 18.68
CA ILE A 160 11.03 -2.12 17.65
C ILE A 160 10.00 -1.19 18.30
N LEU A 161 9.21 -1.66 19.26
CA LEU A 161 8.21 -0.83 19.93
C LEU A 161 8.84 0.33 20.71
N ARG A 162 9.95 0.11 21.40
CA ARG A 162 10.71 1.22 22.04
C ARG A 162 11.20 2.26 21.04
N SER A 163 11.55 1.85 19.83
CA SER A 163 11.92 2.80 18.77
C SER A 163 10.74 3.66 18.33
N VAL A 164 9.55 3.07 18.22
CA VAL A 164 8.31 3.81 17.91
C VAL A 164 7.93 4.78 19.04
N GLU A 165 8.07 4.37 20.30
CA GLU A 165 7.82 5.24 21.45
C GLU A 165 8.74 6.47 21.47
N LYS A 166 10.02 6.29 21.16
CA LYS A 166 10.98 7.40 21.02
C LYS A 166 10.61 8.36 19.87
N GLU A 167 10.10 7.82 18.79
CA GLU A 167 9.61 8.65 17.69
C GLU A 167 8.34 9.42 18.08
N ALA A 168 7.43 8.78 18.83
CA ALA A 168 6.24 9.42 19.37
C ALA A 168 6.60 10.62 20.28
N GLU A 169 7.61 10.47 21.13
CA GLU A 169 8.10 11.55 21.98
C GLU A 169 8.59 12.74 21.15
N LYS A 170 9.34 12.50 20.08
CA LYS A 170 9.79 13.56 19.17
C LYS A 170 8.64 14.24 18.46
N VAL A 171 7.71 13.47 17.90
CA VAL A 171 6.55 14.00 17.13
C VAL A 171 5.63 14.81 18.05
N SER A 172 5.37 14.34 19.25
CA SER A 172 4.51 15.05 20.22
C SER A 172 5.22 16.20 20.94
N GLY A 173 6.55 16.29 20.85
CA GLY A 173 7.35 17.18 21.67
C GLY A 173 7.20 16.89 23.18
N GLY A 174 6.98 15.62 23.55
CA GLY A 174 6.76 15.17 24.91
C GLY A 174 5.40 15.54 25.53
N ARG A 175 4.47 16.08 24.72
CA ARG A 175 3.18 16.59 25.21
C ARG A 175 2.13 15.49 25.45
N ALA A 176 2.30 14.33 24.85
CA ALA A 176 1.38 13.21 25.00
C ALA A 176 2.14 11.92 25.33
N PRO A 177 1.79 11.23 26.42
CA PRO A 177 2.35 9.92 26.70
C PRO A 177 1.89 8.95 25.60
N PHE A 178 2.83 8.17 25.08
CA PHE A 178 2.54 7.13 24.10
C PHE A 178 3.39 5.91 24.43
N THR A 179 2.74 4.80 24.76
CA THR A 179 3.40 3.54 25.10
C THR A 179 2.81 2.41 24.28
N LEU A 180 3.67 1.53 23.79
CA LEU A 180 3.34 0.30 23.09
C LEU A 180 3.93 -0.93 23.79
N THR A 181 5.04 -0.75 24.50
CA THR A 181 5.71 -1.85 25.22
C THR A 181 4.87 -2.40 26.37
N ASP A 182 3.97 -1.59 26.93
CA ASP A 182 2.97 -2.01 27.93
C ASP A 182 1.87 -2.92 27.35
N LYS A 183 1.78 -3.03 26.04
CA LYS A 183 0.85 -3.93 25.33
C LYS A 183 1.46 -5.29 25.01
N ILE A 184 2.67 -5.56 25.48
CA ILE A 184 3.30 -6.87 25.29
C ILE A 184 2.77 -7.84 26.34
N GLU A 185 2.02 -8.84 25.91
CA GLU A 185 1.50 -9.90 26.76
C GLU A 185 1.98 -11.27 26.24
N ASN A 186 2.61 -12.07 27.11
CA ASN A 186 3.15 -13.39 26.76
C ASN A 186 4.07 -13.37 25.52
N GLY A 187 4.89 -12.30 25.39
CA GLY A 187 5.83 -12.14 24.27
C GLY A 187 5.18 -11.73 22.93
N ARG A 188 3.91 -11.32 22.94
CA ARG A 188 3.18 -10.86 21.77
C ARG A 188 2.56 -9.49 21.99
N LEU A 189 2.41 -8.74 20.91
CA LEU A 189 1.68 -7.47 20.94
C LEU A 189 0.18 -7.74 21.02
N ARG A 190 -0.46 -7.25 22.08
CA ARG A 190 -1.92 -7.29 22.20
C ARG A 190 -2.56 -6.19 21.37
N VAL A 191 -3.58 -6.56 20.61
CA VAL A 191 -4.40 -5.66 19.80
C VAL A 191 -5.85 -5.77 20.26
N GLN A 192 -6.52 -4.63 20.49
CA GLN A 192 -7.91 -4.57 20.95
C GLN A 192 -8.91 -4.34 19.80
N GLN A 193 -8.46 -3.74 18.69
CA GLN A 193 -9.34 -3.43 17.57
C GLN A 193 -8.67 -3.81 16.25
N GLY A 194 -9.47 -4.37 15.35
CA GLY A 194 -9.11 -4.60 13.95
C GLY A 194 -10.14 -3.92 13.05
N ILE A 195 -9.67 -3.33 11.96
CA ILE A 195 -10.54 -2.71 10.96
C ILE A 195 -10.06 -3.14 9.58
N ILE A 196 -10.97 -3.64 8.76
CA ILE A 196 -10.76 -3.90 7.33
C ILE A 196 -11.60 -2.87 6.60
N ALA A 197 -10.97 -1.84 6.04
CA ALA A 197 -11.70 -0.71 5.50
C ALA A 197 -10.85 0.15 4.54
N GLY A 198 -11.49 1.12 3.91
CA GLY A 198 -10.87 2.17 3.13
C GLY A 198 -10.50 1.75 1.71
N CYS A 199 -9.79 2.65 1.03
CA CYS A 199 -9.44 2.50 -0.38
C CYS A 199 -8.57 1.28 -0.70
N ALA A 200 -7.71 0.85 0.22
CA ALA A 200 -6.89 -0.35 0.06
C ALA A 200 -7.55 -1.60 0.67
N GLY A 201 -8.07 -1.50 1.89
CA GLY A 201 -8.62 -2.64 2.63
C GLY A 201 -10.06 -2.98 2.26
N GLY A 202 -10.87 -2.00 1.87
CA GLY A 202 -12.30 -2.14 1.62
C GLY A 202 -12.69 -2.49 0.17
N ASN A 203 -11.74 -2.76 -0.72
CA ASN A 203 -12.08 -3.18 -2.06
C ASN A 203 -12.68 -4.61 -2.08
N PHE A 204 -13.44 -4.93 -3.12
CA PHE A 204 -14.29 -6.13 -3.16
C PHE A 204 -13.51 -7.41 -2.92
N THR A 205 -12.45 -7.65 -3.67
CA THR A 205 -11.65 -8.88 -3.56
C THR A 205 -11.06 -9.03 -2.16
N ASN A 206 -10.54 -7.94 -1.58
CA ASN A 206 -9.94 -7.97 -0.26
C ASN A 206 -10.96 -8.30 0.84
N VAL A 207 -12.17 -7.74 0.76
CA VAL A 207 -13.26 -8.07 1.70
C VAL A 207 -13.71 -9.52 1.56
N VAL A 208 -13.78 -10.05 0.34
CA VAL A 208 -14.11 -11.46 0.08
C VAL A 208 -13.05 -12.40 0.64
N GLU A 209 -11.77 -12.10 0.43
CA GLU A 209 -10.67 -12.90 0.99
C GLU A 209 -10.65 -12.85 2.52
N ALA A 210 -10.91 -11.69 3.11
CA ALA A 210 -11.08 -11.56 4.55
C ALA A 210 -12.26 -12.41 5.07
N ALA A 211 -13.38 -12.43 4.35
CA ALA A 211 -14.53 -13.27 4.70
C ALA A 211 -14.19 -14.77 4.63
N HIS A 212 -13.43 -15.19 3.63
CA HIS A 212 -12.92 -16.57 3.55
C HIS A 212 -12.02 -16.92 4.74
N ALA A 213 -11.09 -16.03 5.09
CA ALA A 213 -10.17 -16.23 6.21
C ALA A 213 -10.89 -16.30 7.57
N LEU A 214 -11.97 -15.55 7.72
CA LEU A 214 -12.76 -15.46 8.95
C LEU A 214 -13.87 -16.51 9.05
N LYS A 215 -14.20 -17.21 7.98
CA LYS A 215 -15.29 -18.20 7.93
C LYS A 215 -15.16 -19.25 9.03
N GLY A 216 -16.20 -19.38 9.84
CA GLY A 216 -16.23 -20.33 10.95
C GLY A 216 -15.37 -19.96 12.15
N LYS A 217 -14.77 -18.73 12.15
CA LYS A 217 -14.02 -18.19 13.29
C LYS A 217 -14.88 -17.17 14.05
N SER A 218 -14.50 -16.92 15.30
CA SER A 218 -15.11 -15.90 16.16
C SER A 218 -14.01 -14.96 16.69
N CYS A 219 -14.32 -13.69 16.81
CA CYS A 219 -13.49 -12.74 17.53
C CYS A 219 -13.60 -12.91 19.07
N GLY A 220 -14.44 -13.85 19.52
CA GLY A 220 -14.75 -14.02 20.94
C GLY A 220 -15.72 -12.96 21.43
N ASP A 221 -15.94 -12.98 22.74
CA ASP A 221 -16.78 -12.03 23.51
C ASP A 221 -15.92 -11.15 24.44
N GLY A 222 -14.63 -11.11 24.21
CA GLY A 222 -13.67 -10.34 24.98
C GLY A 222 -13.52 -8.90 24.51
N GLU A 223 -12.37 -8.31 24.78
CA GLU A 223 -12.09 -6.90 24.46
C GLU A 223 -11.77 -6.65 22.98
N PHE A 224 -11.46 -7.69 22.20
CA PHE A 224 -11.14 -7.52 20.79
C PHE A 224 -12.41 -7.31 19.95
N SER A 225 -12.40 -6.30 19.10
CA SER A 225 -13.45 -6.05 18.11
C SER A 225 -12.87 -5.99 16.70
N LEU A 226 -13.61 -6.53 15.73
CA LEU A 226 -13.25 -6.43 14.30
C LEU A 226 -14.40 -5.79 13.54
N ALA A 227 -14.12 -4.70 12.85
CA ALA A 227 -15.06 -4.03 11.96
C ALA A 227 -14.64 -4.19 10.50
N VAL A 228 -15.61 -4.34 9.60
CA VAL A 228 -15.40 -4.41 8.15
C VAL A 228 -16.29 -3.39 7.48
N TYR A 229 -15.67 -2.53 6.66
CA TYR A 229 -16.35 -1.49 5.88
C TYR A 229 -15.86 -1.59 4.42
N PRO A 230 -16.76 -1.81 3.45
CA PRO A 230 -16.42 -1.79 2.04
C PRO A 230 -16.07 -0.37 1.56
#